data_b888b83956cc9e8dc0ffbef4bbf4e62a
#
_entry.id   b888b83956cc9e8dc0ffbef4bbf4e62a
#
_cell.length_a   1.000
_cell.length_b   1.000
_cell.length_c   1.000
_cell.angle_alpha   90.00
_cell.angle_beta   90.00
_cell.angle_gamma   90.00
#
_symmetry.space_group_name_H-M   'P 1'
#
loop_
_entity.id
_entity.type
_entity.pdbx_description
1 polymer ?
#
loop_
_entity_poly.entity_id
_entity_poly.type
_entity_poly.pdbx_seq_one_letter_code
_entity_poly.pdbx_strand_id
1 'polypeptide(L)'
;MTKTLDEKVQQWFIDRNLHEANPVKQFEKSMEEAGELFEGVAKGKSDLIKDALGDMQVVLTGLELQVKNGADIRPTPEEMELLLMVASLDNLANKLHKHVFYDETKTPLIKPDLIMLHSNIHSVAIHNCTTADTCLKIAYDEIKDRKGKMIDGVFVKEADL
;
A
#
# COMPACT_ATOMS: atom_id res chain seq x y z
N MET A 1 -31.48 17.36 -12.34
CA MET A 1 -30.63 16.23 -12.72
C MET A 1 -30.15 15.54 -11.45
N THR A 2 -30.20 14.22 -11.38
CA THR A 2 -29.72 13.46 -10.23
C THR A 2 -28.21 13.39 -10.29
N LYS A 3 -27.48 13.79 -9.21
CA LYS A 3 -26.02 13.69 -9.13
C LYS A 3 -25.56 12.23 -9.31
N THR A 4 -24.46 12.03 -10.02
CA THR A 4 -23.75 10.75 -10.10
C THR A 4 -23.17 10.37 -8.74
N LEU A 5 -22.71 9.12 -8.54
CA LEU A 5 -22.05 8.71 -7.29
C LEU A 5 -20.77 9.49 -7.08
N ASP A 6 -19.98 9.69 -8.13
CA ASP A 6 -18.74 10.46 -8.09
C ASP A 6 -19.01 11.92 -7.64
N GLU A 7 -20.01 12.60 -8.24
CA GLU A 7 -20.42 13.94 -7.81
C GLU A 7 -20.89 13.99 -6.35
N LYS A 8 -21.46 12.92 -5.83
CA LYS A 8 -21.84 12.82 -4.42
C LYS A 8 -20.64 12.67 -3.51
N VAL A 9 -19.66 11.86 -3.91
CA VAL A 9 -18.39 11.70 -3.17
C VAL A 9 -17.63 13.02 -3.16
N GLN A 10 -17.49 13.71 -4.29
CA GLN A 10 -16.87 15.03 -4.36
C GLN A 10 -17.56 16.03 -3.41
N GLN A 11 -18.89 16.07 -3.44
CA GLN A 11 -19.66 16.95 -2.55
C GLN A 11 -19.42 16.60 -1.07
N TRP A 12 -19.32 15.31 -0.74
CA TRP A 12 -19.02 14.84 0.61
C TRP A 12 -17.68 15.35 1.12
N PHE A 13 -16.64 15.38 0.26
CA PHE A 13 -15.34 15.97 0.56
C PHE A 13 -15.42 17.49 0.77
N ILE A 14 -16.17 18.19 -0.10
CA ILE A 14 -16.35 19.65 -0.03
C ILE A 14 -17.06 20.04 1.26
N ASP A 15 -18.16 19.35 1.62
CA ASP A 15 -18.96 19.63 2.81
C ASP A 15 -18.17 19.47 4.12
N ARG A 16 -17.01 18.79 4.07
CA ARG A 16 -16.13 18.56 5.22
C ARG A 16 -14.80 19.30 5.13
N ASN A 17 -14.64 20.15 4.13
CA ASN A 17 -13.39 20.85 3.82
C ASN A 17 -12.17 19.91 3.57
N LEU A 18 -12.42 18.65 3.26
CA LEU A 18 -11.36 17.67 2.99
C LEU A 18 -10.66 17.92 1.65
N HIS A 19 -11.29 18.65 0.74
CA HIS A 19 -10.71 19.06 -0.55
C HIS A 19 -9.54 20.06 -0.42
N GLU A 20 -9.35 20.67 0.78
CA GLU A 20 -8.23 21.56 1.10
C GLU A 20 -7.12 20.84 1.89
N ALA A 21 -7.33 19.57 2.25
CA ALA A 21 -6.38 18.80 3.04
C ALA A 21 -5.14 18.41 2.23
N ASN A 22 -4.06 18.05 2.93
CA ASN A 22 -2.80 17.64 2.32
C ASN A 22 -2.98 16.34 1.49
N PRO A 23 -2.70 16.37 0.18
CA PRO A 23 -2.82 15.20 -0.70
C PRO A 23 -1.95 14.01 -0.27
N VAL A 24 -0.84 14.23 0.46
CA VAL A 24 0.02 13.14 0.96
C VAL A 24 -0.76 12.24 1.90
N LYS A 25 -1.58 12.80 2.80
CA LYS A 25 -2.43 12.00 3.71
C LYS A 25 -3.49 11.20 2.96
N GLN A 26 -4.03 11.76 1.90
CA GLN A 26 -4.97 11.05 1.04
C GLN A 26 -4.27 9.92 0.27
N PHE A 27 -3.04 10.13 -0.15
CA PHE A 27 -2.23 9.08 -0.78
C PHE A 27 -1.90 7.95 0.22
N GLU A 28 -1.51 8.28 1.47
CA GLU A 28 -1.31 7.26 2.52
C GLU A 28 -2.57 6.39 2.70
N LYS A 29 -3.75 7.02 2.72
CA LYS A 29 -5.01 6.29 2.79
C LYS A 29 -5.20 5.36 1.58
N SER A 30 -4.81 5.76 0.37
CA SER A 30 -4.89 4.87 -0.79
C SER A 30 -4.00 3.63 -0.65
N MET A 31 -2.86 3.73 0.04
CA MET A 31 -1.99 2.59 0.32
C MET A 31 -2.59 1.64 1.37
N GLU A 32 -3.31 2.16 2.35
CA GLU A 32 -4.08 1.36 3.30
C GLU A 32 -5.13 0.51 2.57
N GLU A 33 -5.96 1.14 1.73
CA GLU A 33 -6.99 0.44 0.95
C GLU A 33 -6.38 -0.57 -0.05
N ALA A 34 -5.23 -0.26 -0.64
CA ALA A 34 -4.50 -1.22 -1.46
C ALA A 34 -4.06 -2.45 -0.64
N GLY A 35 -3.59 -2.25 0.58
CA GLY A 35 -3.23 -3.34 1.50
C GLY A 35 -4.43 -4.25 1.79
N GLU A 36 -5.59 -3.69 2.08
CA GLU A 36 -6.84 -4.43 2.31
C GLU A 36 -7.30 -5.21 1.07
N LEU A 37 -7.17 -4.60 -0.13
CA LEU A 37 -7.44 -5.28 -1.39
C LEU A 37 -6.54 -6.51 -1.57
N PHE A 38 -5.21 -6.36 -1.37
CA PHE A 38 -4.28 -7.48 -1.46
C PHE A 38 -4.58 -8.56 -0.43
N GLU A 39 -4.95 -8.19 0.80
CA GLU A 39 -5.38 -9.14 1.83
C GLU A 39 -6.64 -9.90 1.40
N GLY A 40 -7.64 -9.19 0.89
CA GLY A 40 -8.88 -9.77 0.40
C GLY A 40 -8.65 -10.79 -0.72
N VAL A 41 -7.80 -10.46 -1.68
CA VAL A 41 -7.41 -11.34 -2.79
C VAL A 41 -6.67 -12.56 -2.28
N ALA A 42 -5.65 -12.38 -1.43
CA ALA A 42 -4.83 -13.48 -0.89
C ALA A 42 -5.65 -14.47 -0.05
N LYS A 43 -6.70 -13.99 0.64
CA LYS A 43 -7.55 -14.81 1.51
C LYS A 43 -8.87 -15.26 0.85
N GLY A 44 -9.12 -14.89 -0.42
CA GLY A 44 -10.36 -15.20 -1.13
C GLY A 44 -11.62 -14.57 -0.51
N LYS A 45 -11.48 -13.42 0.18
CA LYS A 45 -12.57 -12.73 0.89
C LYS A 45 -13.26 -11.72 -0.02
N SER A 46 -14.30 -12.16 -0.74
CA SER A 46 -15.03 -11.34 -1.73
C SER A 46 -15.58 -10.02 -1.17
N ASP A 47 -16.04 -10.00 0.08
CA ASP A 47 -16.64 -8.77 0.66
C ASP A 47 -15.55 -7.76 1.01
N LEU A 48 -14.40 -8.20 1.54
CA LEU A 48 -13.24 -7.33 1.76
C LEU A 48 -12.71 -6.75 0.43
N ILE A 49 -12.67 -7.54 -0.64
CA ILE A 49 -12.28 -7.06 -1.97
C ILE A 49 -13.22 -5.95 -2.46
N LYS A 50 -14.54 -6.13 -2.32
CA LYS A 50 -15.53 -5.13 -2.77
C LYS A 50 -15.44 -3.84 -1.98
N ASP A 51 -15.26 -3.95 -0.67
CA ASP A 51 -15.13 -2.85 0.26
C ASP A 51 -13.88 -2.02 -0.09
N ALA A 52 -12.71 -2.65 -0.12
CA ALA A 52 -11.46 -2.01 -0.48
C ALA A 52 -11.48 -1.35 -1.87
N LEU A 53 -12.10 -1.98 -2.87
CA LEU A 53 -12.28 -1.37 -4.20
C LEU A 53 -13.20 -0.15 -4.18
N GLY A 54 -14.21 -0.14 -3.31
CA GLY A 54 -15.10 1.01 -3.11
C GLY A 54 -14.36 2.15 -2.42
N ASP A 55 -13.68 1.87 -1.32
CA ASP A 55 -12.94 2.85 -0.54
C ASP A 55 -11.77 3.43 -1.31
N MET A 56 -11.05 2.63 -2.09
CA MET A 56 -10.02 3.13 -3.00
C MET A 56 -10.58 4.15 -4.00
N GLN A 57 -11.78 3.92 -4.58
CA GLN A 57 -12.40 4.90 -5.49
C GLN A 57 -12.74 6.20 -4.77
N VAL A 58 -13.28 6.12 -3.54
CA VAL A 58 -13.56 7.30 -2.71
C VAL A 58 -12.27 8.09 -2.43
N VAL A 59 -11.22 7.40 -2.02
CA VAL A 59 -9.91 8.00 -1.71
C VAL A 59 -9.29 8.67 -2.94
N LEU A 60 -9.32 8.02 -4.11
CA LEU A 60 -8.78 8.57 -5.35
C LEU A 60 -9.59 9.78 -5.83
N THR A 61 -10.90 9.78 -5.69
CA THR A 61 -11.76 10.95 -5.98
C THR A 61 -11.38 12.14 -5.09
N GLY A 62 -11.13 11.89 -3.80
CA GLY A 62 -10.66 12.91 -2.86
C GLY A 62 -9.29 13.47 -3.23
N LEU A 63 -8.34 12.60 -3.57
CA LEU A 63 -6.99 12.99 -3.99
C LEU A 63 -7.04 13.85 -5.27
N GLU A 64 -7.81 13.44 -6.27
CA GLU A 64 -8.01 14.21 -7.50
C GLU A 64 -8.57 15.60 -7.22
N LEU A 65 -9.56 15.70 -6.33
CA LEU A 65 -10.18 16.95 -5.95
C LEU A 65 -9.20 17.88 -5.23
N GLN A 66 -8.39 17.36 -4.31
CA GLN A 66 -7.35 18.10 -3.60
C GLN A 66 -6.31 18.68 -4.56
N VAL A 67 -5.80 17.85 -5.48
CA VAL A 67 -4.81 18.28 -6.48
C VAL A 67 -5.39 19.32 -7.43
N LYS A 68 -6.63 19.15 -7.91
CA LYS A 68 -7.32 20.12 -8.77
C LYS A 68 -7.57 21.45 -8.04
N ASN A 69 -7.81 21.40 -6.75
CA ASN A 69 -8.03 22.58 -5.91
C ASN A 69 -6.71 23.31 -5.56
N GLY A 70 -5.56 22.78 -5.97
CA GLY A 70 -4.26 23.36 -5.68
C GLY A 70 -3.81 23.19 -4.23
N ALA A 71 -4.27 22.13 -3.56
CA ALA A 71 -3.86 21.82 -2.20
C ALA A 71 -2.33 21.68 -2.10
N ASP A 72 -1.76 22.19 -1.02
CA ASP A 72 -0.32 22.23 -0.84
C ASP A 72 0.22 20.85 -0.47
N ILE A 73 1.21 20.37 -1.23
CA ILE A 73 1.87 19.08 -1.04
C ILE A 73 3.10 19.28 -0.17
N ARG A 74 2.96 19.01 1.13
CA ARG A 74 4.06 19.14 2.11
C ARG A 74 4.19 17.86 2.93
N PRO A 75 4.95 16.87 2.45
CA PRO A 75 5.23 15.68 3.23
C PRO A 75 6.14 16.02 4.42
N THR A 76 5.87 15.38 5.55
CA THR A 76 6.82 15.30 6.66
C THR A 76 8.04 14.44 6.27
N PRO A 77 9.15 14.47 7.01
CA PRO A 77 10.29 13.58 6.76
C PRO A 77 9.91 12.09 6.77
N GLU A 78 9.02 11.66 7.66
CA GLU A 78 8.53 10.28 7.70
C GLU A 78 7.70 9.93 6.46
N GLU A 79 6.76 10.81 6.09
CA GLU A 79 5.95 10.63 4.87
C GLU A 79 6.82 10.58 3.61
N MET A 80 7.92 11.34 3.57
CA MET A 80 8.88 11.26 2.47
C MET A 80 9.52 9.87 2.38
N GLU A 81 9.91 9.26 3.50
CA GLU A 81 10.46 7.90 3.53
C GLU A 81 9.42 6.86 3.08
N LEU A 82 8.14 7.03 3.46
CA LEU A 82 7.05 6.17 2.99
C LEU A 82 6.83 6.30 1.48
N LEU A 83 6.87 7.51 0.93
CA LEU A 83 6.78 7.74 -0.52
C LEU A 83 7.94 7.08 -1.28
N LEU A 84 9.18 7.15 -0.75
CA LEU A 84 10.34 6.48 -1.31
C LEU A 84 10.22 4.95 -1.26
N MET A 85 9.65 4.41 -0.18
CA MET A 85 9.37 2.98 -0.07
C MET A 85 8.37 2.53 -1.13
N VAL A 86 7.27 3.26 -1.33
CA VAL A 86 6.27 2.95 -2.36
C VAL A 86 6.90 3.01 -3.76
N ALA A 87 7.74 4.03 -4.05
CA ALA A 87 8.45 4.11 -5.31
C ALA A 87 9.39 2.92 -5.56
N SER A 88 10.04 2.42 -4.51
CA SER A 88 10.89 1.21 -4.59
C SER A 88 10.07 -0.06 -4.83
N LEU A 89 8.89 -0.19 -4.21
CA LEU A 89 7.95 -1.28 -4.45
C LEU A 89 7.40 -1.24 -5.88
N ASP A 90 7.07 -0.06 -6.41
CA ASP A 90 6.62 0.12 -7.79
C ASP A 90 7.70 -0.34 -8.79
N ASN A 91 8.96 0.05 -8.58
CA ASN A 91 10.07 -0.40 -9.41
C ASN A 91 10.22 -1.92 -9.41
N LEU A 92 10.10 -2.56 -8.25
CA LEU A 92 10.13 -4.03 -8.12
C LEU A 92 8.94 -4.66 -8.84
N ALA A 93 7.73 -4.15 -8.62
CA ALA A 93 6.51 -4.65 -9.27
C ALA A 93 6.61 -4.55 -10.79
N ASN A 94 7.09 -3.43 -11.32
CA ASN A 94 7.29 -3.22 -12.77
C ASN A 94 8.30 -4.21 -13.37
N LYS A 95 9.39 -4.55 -12.66
CA LYS A 95 10.36 -5.55 -13.11
C LYS A 95 9.76 -6.96 -13.15
N LEU A 96 9.01 -7.34 -12.12
CA LEU A 96 8.31 -8.62 -12.07
C LEU A 96 7.23 -8.72 -13.15
N HIS A 97 6.44 -7.65 -13.34
CA HIS A 97 5.42 -7.57 -14.38
C HIS A 97 6.04 -7.76 -15.77
N LYS A 98 7.11 -7.03 -16.10
CA LYS A 98 7.80 -7.15 -17.38
C LYS A 98 8.33 -8.57 -17.62
N HIS A 99 8.91 -9.19 -16.59
CA HIS A 99 9.42 -10.56 -16.67
C HIS A 99 8.31 -11.56 -17.03
N VAL A 100 7.13 -11.42 -16.43
CA VAL A 100 5.99 -12.32 -16.67
C VAL A 100 5.33 -12.07 -18.04
N PHE A 101 5.09 -10.79 -18.41
CA PHE A 101 4.30 -10.47 -19.61
C PHE A 101 5.11 -10.47 -20.91
N TYR A 102 6.41 -10.22 -20.84
CA TYR A 102 7.25 -10.14 -22.04
C TYR A 102 8.14 -11.37 -22.21
N ASP A 103 7.89 -12.43 -21.44
CA ASP A 103 8.62 -13.72 -21.50
C ASP A 103 10.15 -13.53 -21.55
N GLU A 104 10.65 -12.64 -20.68
CA GLU A 104 12.08 -12.41 -20.55
C GLU A 104 12.72 -13.67 -19.96
N THR A 105 13.58 -14.34 -20.74
CA THR A 105 14.28 -15.57 -20.32
C THR A 105 15.31 -15.33 -19.22
N LYS A 106 15.67 -14.07 -18.94
CA LYS A 106 16.63 -13.68 -17.91
C LYS A 106 15.91 -13.33 -16.60
N THR A 107 16.37 -13.93 -15.50
CA THR A 107 15.92 -13.54 -14.16
C THR A 107 16.03 -12.01 -13.97
N PRO A 108 14.98 -11.31 -13.57
CA PRO A 108 15.01 -9.87 -13.40
C PRO A 108 16.03 -9.46 -12.33
N LEU A 109 16.77 -8.38 -12.58
CA LEU A 109 17.73 -7.84 -11.61
C LEU A 109 16.99 -7.04 -10.53
N ILE A 110 16.52 -7.72 -9.50
CA ILE A 110 15.75 -7.15 -8.38
C ILE A 110 16.61 -6.80 -7.15
N LYS A 111 17.85 -7.27 -7.10
CA LYS A 111 18.72 -7.05 -5.93
C LYS A 111 18.90 -5.58 -5.54
N PRO A 112 19.08 -4.62 -6.48
CA PRO A 112 19.15 -3.21 -6.12
C PRO A 112 17.87 -2.69 -5.46
N ASP A 113 16.69 -3.12 -5.93
CA ASP A 113 15.40 -2.70 -5.37
C ASP A 113 15.21 -3.24 -3.96
N LEU A 114 15.62 -4.49 -3.71
CA LEU A 114 15.59 -5.08 -2.37
C LEU A 114 16.53 -4.34 -1.40
N ILE A 115 17.72 -3.92 -1.86
CA ILE A 115 18.63 -3.09 -1.04
C ILE A 115 17.97 -1.75 -0.69
N MET A 116 17.32 -1.09 -1.66
CA MET A 116 16.61 0.16 -1.41
C MET A 116 15.45 -0.03 -0.43
N LEU A 117 14.65 -1.08 -0.58
CA LEU A 117 13.57 -1.40 0.34
C LEU A 117 14.08 -1.65 1.77
N HIS A 118 15.18 -2.38 1.94
CA HIS A 118 15.80 -2.55 3.26
C HIS A 118 16.27 -1.21 3.84
N SER A 119 16.82 -0.31 3.03
CA SER A 119 17.19 1.04 3.45
C SER A 119 15.97 1.86 3.88
N ASN A 120 14.89 1.84 3.11
CA ASN A 120 13.65 2.53 3.48
C ASN A 120 13.04 1.98 4.78
N ILE A 121 13.03 0.64 4.98
CA ILE A 121 12.58 0.03 6.25
C ILE A 121 13.40 0.56 7.41
N HIS A 122 14.73 0.69 7.24
CA HIS A 122 15.61 1.21 8.28
C HIS A 122 15.27 2.67 8.63
N SER A 123 15.07 3.52 7.62
CA SER A 123 14.70 4.93 7.79
C SER A 123 13.34 5.08 8.50
N VAL A 124 12.32 4.34 8.08
CA VAL A 124 10.99 4.37 8.71
C VAL A 124 11.07 3.88 10.16
N ALA A 125 11.85 2.84 10.46
CA ALA A 125 12.05 2.36 11.83
C ALA A 125 12.64 3.42 12.74
N ILE A 126 13.62 4.22 12.26
CA ILE A 126 14.21 5.32 13.02
C ILE A 126 13.16 6.39 13.36
N HIS A 127 12.32 6.78 12.39
CA HIS A 127 11.23 7.75 12.64
C HIS A 127 10.24 7.25 13.71
N ASN A 128 10.08 5.93 13.83
CA ASN A 128 9.23 5.29 14.85
C ASN A 128 9.97 4.90 16.13
N CYS A 129 11.13 5.51 16.40
CA CYS A 129 11.93 5.30 17.60
C CYS A 129 12.31 3.82 17.85
N THR A 130 12.54 3.05 16.77
CA THR A 130 12.93 1.64 16.82
C THR A 130 14.07 1.35 15.83
N THR A 131 14.43 0.08 15.66
CA THR A 131 15.38 -0.38 14.64
C THR A 131 14.79 -1.47 13.79
N ALA A 132 15.25 -1.60 12.54
CA ALA A 132 14.83 -2.68 11.66
C ALA A 132 15.10 -4.08 12.28
N ASP A 133 16.23 -4.24 12.99
CA ASP A 133 16.57 -5.50 13.67
C ASP A 133 15.61 -5.82 14.82
N THR A 134 15.18 -4.80 15.58
CA THR A 134 14.18 -4.97 16.63
C THR A 134 12.84 -5.42 16.03
N CYS A 135 12.39 -4.77 14.96
CA CYS A 135 11.18 -5.14 14.25
C CYS A 135 11.26 -6.57 13.68
N LEU A 136 12.39 -6.91 13.05
CA LEU A 136 12.62 -8.25 12.52
C LEU A 136 12.60 -9.32 13.63
N LYS A 137 13.21 -9.02 14.79
CA LYS A 137 13.18 -9.93 15.94
C LYS A 137 11.76 -10.18 16.43
N ILE A 138 10.94 -9.15 16.54
CA ILE A 138 9.52 -9.29 16.93
C ILE A 138 8.80 -10.21 15.95
N ALA A 139 8.91 -9.93 14.65
CA ALA A 139 8.29 -10.73 13.61
C ALA A 139 8.78 -12.19 13.62
N TYR A 140 10.09 -12.42 13.80
CA TYR A 140 10.66 -13.75 13.89
C TYR A 140 10.13 -14.52 15.12
N ASP A 141 10.03 -13.86 16.27
CA ASP A 141 9.50 -14.49 17.50
C ASP A 141 8.03 -14.94 17.32
N GLU A 142 7.25 -14.24 16.50
CA GLU A 142 5.89 -14.65 16.15
C GLU A 142 5.83 -15.83 15.18
N ILE A 143 6.77 -15.92 14.22
CA ILE A 143 6.69 -16.93 13.15
C ILE A 143 7.45 -18.21 13.43
N LYS A 144 8.50 -18.18 14.29
CA LYS A 144 9.44 -19.32 14.48
C LYS A 144 8.79 -20.64 14.87
N ASP A 145 7.70 -20.58 15.63
CA ASP A 145 6.96 -21.76 16.09
C ASP A 145 5.61 -21.94 15.36
N ARG A 146 5.37 -21.15 14.31
CA ARG A 146 4.11 -21.14 13.56
C ARG A 146 3.96 -22.41 12.75
N LYS A 147 2.87 -23.16 13.01
CA LYS A 147 2.49 -24.34 12.24
C LYS A 147 1.53 -23.97 11.12
N GLY A 148 1.60 -24.72 10.03
CA GLY A 148 0.76 -24.54 8.87
C GLY A 148 1.26 -25.35 7.67
N LYS A 149 0.69 -25.11 6.51
CA LYS A 149 1.10 -25.75 5.25
C LYS A 149 0.99 -24.80 4.06
N MET A 150 1.71 -25.12 2.99
CA MET A 150 1.58 -24.40 1.72
C MET A 150 0.30 -24.84 0.99
N ILE A 151 -0.52 -23.86 0.61
CA ILE A 151 -1.70 -24.06 -0.26
C ILE A 151 -1.59 -23.01 -1.38
N ASP A 152 -1.55 -23.45 -2.62
CA ASP A 152 -1.46 -22.60 -3.82
C ASP A 152 -0.35 -21.52 -3.75
N GLY A 153 0.80 -21.90 -3.17
CA GLY A 153 1.96 -21.00 -3.06
C GLY A 153 1.92 -20.05 -1.86
N VAL A 154 0.88 -20.11 -1.01
CA VAL A 154 0.75 -19.29 0.20
C VAL A 154 0.85 -20.19 1.44
N PHE A 155 1.58 -19.72 2.47
CA PHE A 155 1.61 -20.42 3.76
C PHE A 155 0.34 -20.10 4.55
N VAL A 156 -0.51 -21.11 4.76
CA VAL A 156 -1.74 -21.04 5.56
C VAL A 156 -1.47 -21.57 6.97
N LYS A 157 -1.78 -20.75 7.98
CA LYS A 157 -1.60 -21.14 9.39
C LYS A 157 -2.55 -22.30 9.75
N GLU A 158 -2.14 -23.15 10.70
CA GLU A 158 -2.95 -24.28 11.17
C GLU A 158 -4.32 -23.82 11.72
N ALA A 159 -4.37 -22.63 12.33
CA ALA A 159 -5.62 -22.04 12.85
C ALA A 159 -6.59 -21.54 11.74
N ASP A 160 -6.11 -21.38 10.51
CA ASP A 160 -6.87 -20.86 9.35
C ASP A 160 -7.22 -22.01 8.36
N LEU A 161 -6.89 -23.27 8.70
CA LEU A 161 -7.17 -24.49 7.94
C LEU A 161 -8.51 -25.10 8.35
#